data_731a6831a2f0c59cb4ab8c0d5d653b48
#
_entry.id   731a6831a2f0c59cb4ab8c0d5d653b48
#
_cell.length_a   1.000
_cell.length_b   1.000
_cell.length_c   1.000
_cell.angle_alpha   90.00
_cell.angle_beta   90.00
_cell.angle_gamma   90.00
#
_symmetry.space_group_name_H-M   'P 1'
#
loop_
_entity.id
_entity.type
_entity.pdbx_description
1 polymer ?
#
loop_
_entity_poly.entity_id
_entity_poly.type
_entity_poly.pdbx_seq_one_letter_code
_entity_poly.pdbx_strand_id
1 'polypeptide(L)'
;MMKRIAGLALIAVAVILVVMLVPAALPQMEPAPIVYTFVSQFQVPRANWAAYSEDAEKTFIPVAQKMVADGSILSWSTFEQVVHTPDGYTHGAAWSSTTISGLMKVLDEIRKAGPRPSQIAATKHEDYLMQTSMYAIGSGTGSPAYLRVVCQNAKPDKPEGYAAALKKYLWPMMEEEAKKGVVSYVGLDSQYVTNEAPSIRCLVINFPNAEGMDKWAAAVNATFGKMSDADRDAFFGSTVADSRRDIMARITHSGHK
;
A
#
# COMPACT_ATOMS: atom_id res chain seq x y z
N MET A 1 -68.33 -18.02 -18.74
CA MET A 1 -67.00 -18.60 -18.77
C MET A 1 -65.85 -17.57 -19.04
N MET A 2 -66.13 -16.40 -19.55
CA MET A 2 -65.12 -15.34 -19.87
C MET A 2 -64.60 -14.48 -18.70
N LYS A 3 -65.29 -14.39 -17.55
CA LYS A 3 -64.87 -13.54 -16.40
C LYS A 3 -63.79 -14.14 -15.50
N ARG A 4 -63.51 -15.48 -15.62
CA ARG A 4 -62.45 -16.11 -14.83
C ARG A 4 -61.06 -16.10 -15.47
N ILE A 5 -60.99 -15.84 -16.77
CA ILE A 5 -59.72 -15.78 -17.51
C ILE A 5 -59.03 -14.43 -17.35
N ALA A 6 -59.83 -13.34 -17.21
CA ALA A 6 -59.29 -12.00 -17.00
C ALA A 6 -58.56 -11.82 -15.63
N GLY A 7 -59.02 -12.54 -14.62
CA GLY A 7 -58.41 -12.46 -13.29
C GLY A 7 -57.05 -13.12 -13.18
N LEU A 8 -56.81 -14.21 -13.92
CA LEU A 8 -55.55 -14.94 -13.94
C LEU A 8 -54.46 -14.19 -14.72
N ALA A 9 -54.80 -13.47 -15.77
CA ALA A 9 -53.87 -12.66 -16.53
C ALA A 9 -53.36 -11.45 -15.74
N LEU A 10 -54.17 -10.82 -14.90
CA LEU A 10 -53.76 -9.68 -14.05
C LEU A 10 -52.81 -10.11 -12.92
N ILE A 11 -53.00 -11.30 -12.35
CA ILE A 11 -52.12 -11.82 -11.29
C ILE A 11 -50.75 -12.18 -11.89
N ALA A 12 -50.71 -12.76 -13.08
CA ALA A 12 -49.45 -13.11 -13.74
C ALA A 12 -48.60 -11.86 -14.09
N VAL A 13 -49.23 -10.76 -14.53
CA VAL A 13 -48.54 -9.50 -14.83
C VAL A 13 -48.04 -8.81 -13.55
N ALA A 14 -48.80 -8.88 -12.43
CA ALA A 14 -48.35 -8.31 -11.16
C ALA A 14 -47.14 -9.05 -10.57
N VAL A 15 -47.07 -10.39 -10.73
CA VAL A 15 -45.95 -11.19 -10.27
C VAL A 15 -44.70 -10.96 -11.10
N ILE A 16 -44.84 -10.75 -12.41
CA ILE A 16 -43.68 -10.45 -13.29
C ILE A 16 -43.13 -9.03 -13.01
N LEU A 17 -44.01 -8.05 -12.68
CA LEU A 17 -43.54 -6.69 -12.34
C LEU A 17 -42.87 -6.60 -10.98
N VAL A 18 -43.22 -7.44 -10.02
CA VAL A 18 -42.56 -7.48 -8.70
C VAL A 18 -41.15 -8.15 -8.79
N VAL A 19 -40.97 -9.11 -9.70
CA VAL A 19 -39.64 -9.76 -9.89
C VAL A 19 -38.66 -8.81 -10.59
N MET A 20 -39.15 -7.82 -11.37
CA MET A 20 -38.25 -6.84 -12.03
C MET A 20 -37.83 -5.67 -11.14
N LEU A 21 -38.37 -5.53 -9.93
CA LEU A 21 -38.06 -4.45 -8.97
C LEU A 21 -37.18 -4.89 -7.79
N VAL A 22 -36.69 -6.13 -7.80
CA VAL A 22 -35.61 -6.51 -6.89
C VAL A 22 -34.35 -5.81 -7.41
N PRO A 23 -33.82 -4.79 -6.73
CA PRO A 23 -32.54 -4.23 -7.12
C PRO A 23 -31.56 -5.40 -7.12
N ALA A 24 -30.91 -5.63 -8.27
CA ALA A 24 -29.81 -6.59 -8.31
C ALA A 24 -28.87 -6.20 -7.18
N ALA A 25 -28.77 -7.02 -6.15
CA ALA A 25 -27.84 -6.83 -5.07
C ALA A 25 -26.49 -6.72 -5.75
N LEU A 26 -25.88 -5.54 -5.69
CA LEU A 26 -24.53 -5.35 -6.17
C LEU A 26 -23.70 -6.45 -5.49
N PRO A 27 -22.89 -7.20 -6.22
CA PRO A 27 -22.05 -8.21 -5.60
C PRO A 27 -21.30 -7.52 -4.46
N GLN A 28 -21.55 -7.95 -3.22
CA GLN A 28 -20.77 -7.51 -2.08
C GLN A 28 -19.35 -7.97 -2.39
N MET A 29 -18.48 -7.02 -2.76
CA MET A 29 -17.06 -7.30 -2.86
C MET A 29 -16.63 -7.79 -1.49
N GLU A 30 -16.17 -9.03 -1.40
CA GLU A 30 -15.53 -9.50 -0.19
C GLU A 30 -14.38 -8.53 0.14
N PRO A 31 -14.25 -8.11 1.42
CA PRO A 31 -13.17 -7.23 1.79
C PRO A 31 -11.85 -7.90 1.41
N ALA A 32 -10.97 -7.17 0.73
CA ALA A 32 -9.65 -7.67 0.40
C ALA A 32 -8.94 -8.14 1.69
N PRO A 33 -8.21 -9.26 1.65
CA PRO A 33 -7.53 -9.76 2.84
C PRO A 33 -6.57 -8.70 3.38
N ILE A 34 -6.53 -8.58 4.71
CA ILE A 34 -5.58 -7.70 5.38
C ILE A 34 -4.17 -8.18 5.06
N VAL A 35 -3.30 -7.25 4.68
CA VAL A 35 -1.88 -7.51 4.44
C VAL A 35 -1.08 -6.80 5.52
N TYR A 36 -0.15 -7.51 6.13
CA TYR A 36 0.84 -6.96 7.05
C TYR A 36 2.16 -6.81 6.33
N THR A 37 2.87 -5.70 6.59
CA THR A 37 4.19 -5.44 6.01
C THR A 37 5.16 -5.07 7.11
N PHE A 38 6.27 -5.78 7.19
CA PHE A 38 7.40 -5.38 8.00
C PHE A 38 8.35 -4.56 7.14
N VAL A 39 8.74 -3.40 7.65
CA VAL A 39 9.68 -2.48 6.98
C VAL A 39 10.85 -2.25 7.90
N SER A 40 12.06 -2.45 7.41
CA SER A 40 13.31 -2.19 8.13
C SER A 40 14.13 -1.17 7.36
N GLN A 41 14.48 -0.05 7.99
CA GLN A 41 15.20 1.07 7.37
C GLN A 41 16.50 1.37 8.11
N PHE A 42 17.53 1.70 7.34
CA PHE A 42 18.88 1.95 7.85
C PHE A 42 19.44 3.26 7.28
N GLN A 43 20.09 4.05 8.12
CA GLN A 43 20.99 5.09 7.68
C GLN A 43 22.40 4.52 7.54
N VAL A 44 22.73 4.09 6.33
CA VAL A 44 24.03 3.46 6.03
C VAL A 44 25.01 4.56 5.60
N PRO A 45 26.20 4.65 6.21
CA PRO A 45 27.25 5.55 5.74
C PRO A 45 27.61 5.29 4.29
N ARG A 46 27.83 6.34 3.50
CA ARG A 46 28.03 6.22 2.04
C ARG A 46 29.16 5.26 1.66
N ALA A 47 30.23 5.22 2.46
CA ALA A 47 31.33 4.28 2.25
C ALA A 47 30.93 2.80 2.33
N ASN A 48 29.79 2.49 2.94
CA ASN A 48 29.32 1.13 3.19
C ASN A 48 28.14 0.72 2.28
N TRP A 49 27.74 1.53 1.31
CA TRP A 49 26.56 1.24 0.47
C TRP A 49 26.75 -0.04 -0.34
N ALA A 50 27.90 -0.21 -1.00
CA ALA A 50 28.21 -1.43 -1.74
C ALA A 50 28.19 -2.67 -0.84
N ALA A 51 28.79 -2.57 0.34
CA ALA A 51 28.78 -3.67 1.31
C ALA A 51 27.37 -3.99 1.81
N TYR A 52 26.51 -2.98 1.98
CA TYR A 52 25.11 -3.21 2.37
C TYR A 52 24.36 -4.00 1.29
N SER A 53 24.53 -3.65 0.01
CA SER A 53 23.92 -4.37 -1.10
C SER A 53 24.40 -5.82 -1.17
N GLU A 54 25.72 -6.06 -1.05
CA GLU A 54 26.28 -7.42 -0.99
C GLU A 54 25.76 -8.23 0.19
N ASP A 55 25.65 -7.62 1.37
CA ASP A 55 25.09 -8.27 2.56
C ASP A 55 23.62 -8.66 2.34
N ALA A 56 22.84 -7.81 1.68
CA ALA A 56 21.45 -8.10 1.34
C ALA A 56 21.36 -9.28 0.35
N GLU A 57 22.20 -9.31 -0.69
CA GLU A 57 22.25 -10.40 -1.68
C GLU A 57 22.63 -11.74 -1.05
N LYS A 58 23.56 -11.73 -0.09
CA LYS A 58 24.06 -12.96 0.56
C LYS A 58 23.12 -13.49 1.66
N THR A 59 22.32 -12.63 2.28
CA THR A 59 21.55 -13.00 3.48
C THR A 59 20.05 -12.82 3.31
N PHE A 60 19.57 -11.59 3.12
CA PHE A 60 18.14 -11.28 3.09
C PHE A 60 17.44 -11.88 1.86
N ILE A 61 17.99 -11.66 0.67
CA ILE A 61 17.35 -12.05 -0.59
C ILE A 61 17.09 -13.56 -0.67
N PRO A 62 18.07 -14.45 -0.37
CA PRO A 62 17.83 -15.89 -0.37
C PRO A 62 16.76 -16.34 0.63
N VAL A 63 16.74 -15.73 1.81
CA VAL A 63 15.71 -16.00 2.82
C VAL A 63 14.34 -15.57 2.30
N ALA A 64 14.21 -14.36 1.78
CA ALA A 64 12.95 -13.83 1.28
C ALA A 64 12.41 -14.62 0.09
N GLN A 65 13.28 -15.03 -0.86
CA GLN A 65 12.93 -15.90 -1.98
C GLN A 65 12.38 -17.24 -1.51
N LYS A 66 13.05 -17.87 -0.54
CA LYS A 66 12.57 -19.12 0.06
C LYS A 66 11.21 -18.96 0.71
N MET A 67 10.99 -17.86 1.44
CA MET A 67 9.73 -17.59 2.13
C MET A 67 8.56 -17.27 1.17
N VAL A 68 8.83 -16.67 0.01
CA VAL A 68 7.84 -16.55 -1.07
C VAL A 68 7.51 -17.92 -1.66
N ALA A 69 8.53 -18.74 -1.93
CA ALA A 69 8.36 -20.06 -2.53
C ALA A 69 7.55 -21.02 -1.63
N ASP A 70 7.73 -20.95 -0.31
CA ASP A 70 6.97 -21.76 0.65
C ASP A 70 5.62 -21.15 1.04
N GLY A 71 5.30 -19.93 0.56
CA GLY A 71 4.04 -19.23 0.81
C GLY A 71 3.95 -18.55 2.18
N SER A 72 5.03 -18.44 2.93
CA SER A 72 5.07 -17.72 4.22
C SER A 72 4.87 -16.22 4.06
N ILE A 73 5.39 -15.65 2.97
CA ILE A 73 5.19 -14.24 2.60
C ILE A 73 4.64 -14.12 1.16
N LEU A 74 4.00 -12.99 0.88
CA LEU A 74 3.44 -12.65 -0.43
C LEU A 74 4.47 -12.01 -1.34
N SER A 75 5.26 -11.10 -0.78
CA SER A 75 6.22 -10.29 -1.52
C SER A 75 7.31 -9.75 -0.62
N TRP A 76 8.40 -9.31 -1.24
CA TRP A 76 9.49 -8.60 -0.58
C TRP A 76 10.15 -7.64 -1.55
N SER A 77 10.84 -6.64 -1.00
CA SER A 77 11.72 -5.75 -1.77
C SER A 77 12.88 -5.24 -0.91
N THR A 78 13.98 -4.90 -1.57
CA THR A 78 15.03 -4.03 -1.03
C THR A 78 15.02 -2.72 -1.78
N PHE A 79 15.39 -1.63 -1.12
CA PHE A 79 15.34 -0.31 -1.72
C PHE A 79 16.47 0.60 -1.22
N GLU A 80 16.86 1.53 -2.09
CA GLU A 80 17.78 2.62 -1.83
C GLU A 80 17.07 3.95 -2.07
N GLN A 81 17.10 4.87 -1.11
CA GLN A 81 16.50 6.18 -1.27
C GLN A 81 17.26 6.98 -2.33
N VAL A 82 16.53 7.66 -3.22
CA VAL A 82 17.11 8.54 -4.25
C VAL A 82 17.14 10.00 -3.84
N VAL A 83 16.33 10.36 -2.84
CA VAL A 83 16.35 11.69 -2.23
C VAL A 83 16.81 11.55 -0.78
N HIS A 84 17.96 12.08 -0.47
CA HIS A 84 18.60 11.95 0.82
C HIS A 84 18.44 13.23 1.64
N THR A 85 18.19 13.06 2.94
CA THR A 85 18.31 14.12 3.94
C THR A 85 19.47 13.78 4.89
N PRO A 86 20.09 14.79 5.54
CA PRO A 86 21.26 14.54 6.40
C PRO A 86 21.02 13.45 7.46
N ASP A 87 19.81 13.45 8.05
CA ASP A 87 19.44 12.53 9.12
C ASP A 87 18.45 11.44 8.65
N GLY A 88 18.29 11.28 7.33
CA GLY A 88 17.34 10.34 6.72
C GLY A 88 17.90 8.93 6.60
N TYR A 89 17.00 7.96 6.47
CA TYR A 89 17.36 6.60 6.08
C TYR A 89 17.86 6.60 4.64
N THR A 90 18.71 5.66 4.29
CA THR A 90 19.28 5.54 2.95
C THR A 90 18.90 4.22 2.27
N HIS A 91 18.75 3.15 3.05
CA HIS A 91 18.46 1.81 2.56
C HIS A 91 17.40 1.15 3.43
N GLY A 92 16.76 0.13 2.86
CA GLY A 92 15.85 -0.70 3.62
C GLY A 92 15.40 -1.93 2.88
N ALA A 93 14.59 -2.71 3.59
CA ALA A 93 13.88 -3.85 3.08
C ALA A 93 12.45 -3.87 3.60
N ALA A 94 11.55 -4.44 2.82
CA ALA A 94 10.16 -4.66 3.22
C ALA A 94 9.73 -6.05 2.78
N TRP A 95 8.88 -6.71 3.57
CA TRP A 95 8.25 -7.96 3.20
C TRP A 95 6.83 -8.03 3.75
N SER A 96 5.92 -8.63 2.97
CA SER A 96 4.49 -8.61 3.24
C SER A 96 3.92 -10.02 3.35
N SER A 97 2.94 -10.20 4.22
CA SER A 97 2.23 -11.46 4.44
C SER A 97 0.80 -11.20 4.86
N THR A 98 -0.09 -12.18 4.66
CA THR A 98 -1.44 -12.17 5.26
C THR A 98 -1.43 -12.52 6.74
N THR A 99 -0.28 -12.92 7.30
CA THR A 99 -0.14 -13.29 8.70
C THR A 99 1.11 -12.67 9.33
N ILE A 100 1.02 -12.26 10.58
CA ILE A 100 2.18 -11.77 11.34
C ILE A 100 3.21 -12.89 11.52
N SER A 101 2.77 -14.14 11.71
CA SER A 101 3.68 -15.27 11.85
C SER A 101 4.54 -15.48 10.60
N GLY A 102 4.02 -15.23 9.40
CA GLY A 102 4.82 -15.25 8.17
C GLY A 102 5.94 -14.21 8.18
N LEU A 103 5.64 -12.99 8.65
CA LEU A 103 6.65 -11.93 8.78
C LEU A 103 7.74 -12.31 9.80
N MET A 104 7.34 -12.87 10.94
CA MET A 104 8.29 -13.26 11.99
C MET A 104 9.23 -14.39 11.57
N LYS A 105 8.78 -15.33 10.73
CA LYS A 105 9.67 -16.36 10.17
C LYS A 105 10.84 -15.76 9.40
N VAL A 106 10.62 -14.69 8.63
CA VAL A 106 11.71 -13.99 7.92
C VAL A 106 12.71 -13.43 8.91
N LEU A 107 12.24 -12.75 9.96
CA LEU A 107 13.11 -12.20 11.01
C LEU A 107 13.94 -13.29 11.71
N ASP A 108 13.32 -14.43 12.03
CA ASP A 108 13.99 -15.53 12.70
C ASP A 108 15.09 -16.14 11.82
N GLU A 109 14.85 -16.29 10.52
CA GLU A 109 15.87 -16.78 9.58
C GLU A 109 17.00 -15.77 9.39
N ILE A 110 16.69 -14.46 9.30
CA ILE A 110 17.72 -13.41 9.23
C ILE A 110 18.59 -13.41 10.50
N ARG A 111 17.98 -13.55 11.68
CA ARG A 111 18.71 -13.61 12.96
C ARG A 111 19.67 -14.79 13.06
N LYS A 112 19.32 -15.95 12.49
CA LYS A 112 20.21 -17.13 12.44
C LYS A 112 21.49 -16.87 11.63
N ALA A 113 21.41 -16.00 10.60
CA ALA A 113 22.58 -15.63 9.82
C ALA A 113 23.55 -14.71 10.58
N GLY A 114 23.13 -14.18 11.73
CA GLY A 114 23.91 -13.28 12.57
C GLY A 114 23.94 -11.83 12.07
N PRO A 115 24.57 -10.94 12.86
CA PRO A 115 24.62 -9.52 12.52
C PRO A 115 25.53 -9.27 11.31
N ARG A 116 25.08 -8.42 10.41
CA ARG A 116 25.81 -8.05 9.19
C ARG A 116 26.67 -6.81 9.45
N PRO A 117 27.94 -6.78 9.02
CA PRO A 117 28.85 -5.66 9.29
C PRO A 117 28.28 -4.30 8.79
N SER A 118 27.66 -4.26 7.62
CA SER A 118 27.09 -3.03 7.06
C SER A 118 25.90 -2.50 7.87
N GLN A 119 25.11 -3.38 8.50
CA GLN A 119 24.01 -2.98 9.38
C GLN A 119 24.53 -2.52 10.75
N ILE A 120 25.60 -3.15 11.27
CA ILE A 120 26.26 -2.70 12.49
C ILE A 120 26.86 -1.30 12.28
N ALA A 121 27.36 -1.00 11.08
CA ALA A 121 27.89 0.31 10.71
C ALA A 121 26.81 1.37 10.48
N ALA A 122 25.55 0.99 10.40
CA ALA A 122 24.45 1.95 10.26
C ALA A 122 24.35 2.83 11.51
N THR A 123 24.22 4.13 11.28
CA THR A 123 24.13 5.13 12.35
C THR A 123 22.70 5.27 12.90
N LYS A 124 21.71 4.74 12.18
CA LYS A 124 20.30 4.74 12.57
C LYS A 124 19.60 3.50 11.99
N HIS A 125 18.70 2.94 12.76
CA HIS A 125 17.85 1.81 12.35
C HIS A 125 16.45 2.00 12.92
N GLU A 126 15.45 1.71 12.11
CA GLU A 126 14.04 1.76 12.52
C GLU A 126 13.24 0.67 11.81
N ASP A 127 12.41 -0.01 12.59
CA ASP A 127 11.49 -1.03 12.10
C ASP A 127 10.03 -0.59 12.27
N TYR A 128 9.22 -0.91 11.27
CA TYR A 128 7.78 -0.70 11.31
C TYR A 128 7.04 -2.00 11.02
N LEU A 129 5.98 -2.24 11.78
CA LEU A 129 4.97 -3.22 11.42
C LEU A 129 3.72 -2.48 10.98
N MET A 130 3.43 -2.57 9.69
CA MET A 130 2.33 -1.88 9.03
C MET A 130 1.20 -2.85 8.72
N GLN A 131 -0.02 -2.32 8.63
CA GLN A 131 -1.21 -3.02 8.17
C GLN A 131 -1.81 -2.27 7.01
N THR A 132 -1.99 -2.94 5.88
CA THR A 132 -2.64 -2.39 4.68
C THR A 132 -4.13 -2.66 4.74
N SER A 133 -4.94 -1.60 4.71
CA SER A 133 -6.40 -1.67 4.79
C SER A 133 -7.09 -1.62 3.43
N MET A 134 -6.45 -0.98 2.45
CA MET A 134 -6.92 -0.84 1.07
C MET A 134 -5.72 -0.91 0.15
N TYR A 135 -5.81 -1.68 -0.92
CA TYR A 135 -4.75 -1.75 -1.94
C TYR A 135 -5.30 -2.08 -3.32
N ALA A 136 -4.60 -1.65 -4.35
CA ALA A 136 -4.82 -2.06 -5.72
C ALA A 136 -3.49 -2.52 -6.33
N ILE A 137 -3.55 -3.61 -7.10
CA ILE A 137 -2.42 -4.18 -7.82
C ILE A 137 -2.57 -3.78 -9.29
N GLY A 138 -1.50 -3.26 -9.86
CA GLY A 138 -1.48 -2.86 -11.26
C GLY A 138 -1.47 -4.05 -12.22
N SER A 139 -2.02 -3.82 -13.40
CA SER A 139 -2.09 -4.83 -14.47
C SER A 139 -0.73 -5.11 -15.15
N GLY A 140 0.31 -4.35 -14.83
CA GLY A 140 1.63 -4.48 -15.42
C GLY A 140 2.39 -5.72 -14.94
N THR A 141 3.12 -6.39 -15.84
CA THR A 141 3.93 -7.58 -15.55
C THR A 141 5.36 -7.28 -15.14
N GLY A 142 5.75 -6.01 -15.08
CA GLY A 142 7.11 -5.58 -14.74
C GLY A 142 7.38 -5.55 -13.23
N SER A 143 8.62 -5.89 -12.85
CA SER A 143 9.08 -5.64 -11.48
C SER A 143 9.02 -4.14 -11.18
N PRO A 144 8.60 -3.75 -9.97
CA PRO A 144 8.60 -2.35 -9.60
C PRO A 144 10.04 -1.80 -9.60
N ALA A 145 10.21 -0.59 -10.17
CA ALA A 145 11.52 0.08 -10.24
C ALA A 145 11.67 1.17 -9.19
N TYR A 146 10.58 1.82 -8.82
CA TYR A 146 10.58 2.92 -7.86
C TYR A 146 9.47 2.76 -6.82
N LEU A 147 9.79 3.22 -5.61
CA LEU A 147 8.89 3.30 -4.48
C LEU A 147 8.72 4.76 -4.08
N ARG A 148 7.49 5.19 -3.90
CA ARG A 148 7.16 6.42 -3.18
C ARG A 148 6.29 6.10 -1.98
N VAL A 149 6.66 6.64 -0.83
CA VAL A 149 5.86 6.54 0.39
C VAL A 149 5.58 7.95 0.89
N VAL A 150 4.30 8.26 1.11
CA VAL A 150 3.85 9.54 1.67
C VAL A 150 3.18 9.23 3.00
N CYS A 151 3.86 9.54 4.09
CA CYS A 151 3.35 9.32 5.43
C CYS A 151 2.92 10.62 6.09
N GLN A 152 1.87 10.57 6.89
CA GLN A 152 1.41 11.68 7.73
C GLN A 152 0.66 11.15 8.95
N ASN A 153 0.71 11.93 10.02
CA ASN A 153 -0.01 11.62 11.24
C ASN A 153 -1.46 12.10 11.10
N ALA A 154 -2.41 11.21 11.39
CA ALA A 154 -3.82 11.59 11.41
C ALA A 154 -4.13 12.36 12.71
N LYS A 155 -4.98 13.39 12.61
CA LYS A 155 -5.55 14.03 13.81
C LYS A 155 -6.57 13.09 14.45
N PRO A 156 -6.45 12.79 15.74
CA PRO A 156 -7.36 11.86 16.42
C PRO A 156 -8.82 12.31 16.43
N ASP A 157 -9.05 13.62 16.41
CA ASP A 157 -10.36 14.27 16.48
C ASP A 157 -11.07 14.43 15.12
N LYS A 158 -10.36 14.15 14.00
CA LYS A 158 -10.88 14.35 12.63
C LYS A 158 -10.61 13.18 11.67
N PRO A 159 -10.84 11.92 12.06
CA PRO A 159 -10.49 10.78 11.20
C PRO A 159 -11.41 10.66 9.97
N GLU A 160 -12.64 11.17 10.04
CA GLU A 160 -13.66 10.95 9.01
C GLU A 160 -13.43 11.77 7.75
N GLY A 161 -12.96 13.00 7.86
CA GLY A 161 -12.72 13.88 6.72
C GLY A 161 -11.70 13.32 5.73
N TYR A 162 -10.60 12.78 6.26
CA TYR A 162 -9.58 12.11 5.45
C TYR A 162 -10.15 10.87 4.73
N ALA A 163 -10.82 9.99 5.47
CA ALA A 163 -11.37 8.76 4.91
C ALA A 163 -12.46 9.02 3.86
N ALA A 164 -13.32 10.03 4.08
CA ALA A 164 -14.38 10.40 3.14
C ALA A 164 -13.80 10.95 1.83
N ALA A 165 -12.87 11.91 1.90
CA ALA A 165 -12.24 12.49 0.72
C ALA A 165 -11.38 11.45 -0.03
N LEU A 166 -10.68 10.59 0.69
CA LEU A 166 -9.93 9.48 0.10
C LEU A 166 -10.85 8.57 -0.71
N LYS A 167 -11.93 8.07 -0.11
CA LYS A 167 -12.89 7.17 -0.80
C LYS A 167 -13.58 7.84 -1.97
N LYS A 168 -13.95 9.12 -1.86
CA LYS A 168 -14.68 9.85 -2.87
C LYS A 168 -13.85 10.22 -4.10
N TYR A 169 -12.60 10.62 -3.90
CA TYR A 169 -11.79 11.22 -4.96
C TYR A 169 -10.51 10.43 -5.27
N LEU A 170 -9.73 10.12 -4.26
CA LEU A 170 -8.39 9.59 -4.47
C LEU A 170 -8.41 8.10 -4.78
N TRP A 171 -9.20 7.32 -4.05
CA TRP A 171 -9.20 5.87 -4.24
C TRP A 171 -9.66 5.43 -5.64
N PRO A 172 -10.76 5.98 -6.22
CA PRO A 172 -11.12 5.67 -7.60
C PRO A 172 -10.03 6.02 -8.62
N MET A 173 -9.32 7.13 -8.41
CA MET A 173 -8.18 7.50 -9.26
C MET A 173 -7.03 6.50 -9.10
N MET A 174 -6.71 6.07 -7.89
CA MET A 174 -5.66 5.09 -7.61
C MET A 174 -5.94 3.74 -8.29
N GLU A 175 -7.17 3.25 -8.19
CA GLU A 175 -7.60 2.02 -8.87
C GLU A 175 -7.51 2.16 -10.39
N GLU A 176 -7.89 3.30 -10.94
CA GLU A 176 -7.81 3.56 -12.37
C GLU A 176 -6.36 3.60 -12.87
N GLU A 177 -5.45 4.26 -12.14
CA GLU A 177 -4.04 4.32 -12.49
C GLU A 177 -3.35 2.93 -12.33
N ALA A 178 -3.79 2.11 -11.39
CA ALA A 178 -3.37 0.72 -11.28
C ALA A 178 -3.84 -0.12 -12.49
N LYS A 179 -5.10 0.01 -12.89
CA LYS A 179 -5.65 -0.67 -14.09
C LYS A 179 -4.91 -0.28 -15.37
N LYS A 180 -4.48 0.98 -15.50
CA LYS A 180 -3.66 1.47 -16.63
C LYS A 180 -2.21 1.01 -16.58
N GLY A 181 -1.75 0.39 -15.50
CA GLY A 181 -0.35 0.01 -15.29
C GLY A 181 0.58 1.19 -15.02
N VAL A 182 0.05 2.36 -14.68
CA VAL A 182 0.83 3.54 -14.25
C VAL A 182 1.55 3.25 -12.94
N VAL A 183 0.90 2.52 -12.06
CA VAL A 183 1.48 1.98 -10.82
C VAL A 183 1.38 0.46 -10.84
N SER A 184 2.38 -0.24 -10.29
CA SER A 184 2.33 -1.69 -10.10
C SER A 184 1.64 -2.08 -8.78
N TYR A 185 1.62 -1.15 -7.82
CA TYR A 185 0.94 -1.30 -6.54
C TYR A 185 0.64 0.07 -5.96
N VAL A 186 -0.49 0.20 -5.31
CA VAL A 186 -0.83 1.32 -4.44
C VAL A 186 -1.58 0.79 -3.22
N GLY A 187 -1.18 1.22 -2.03
CA GLY A 187 -1.80 0.77 -0.77
C GLY A 187 -1.83 1.86 0.29
N LEU A 188 -2.79 1.73 1.19
CA LEU A 188 -2.94 2.56 2.38
C LEU A 188 -2.58 1.76 3.60
N ASP A 189 -1.48 2.15 4.18
CA ASP A 189 -0.89 1.51 5.35
C ASP A 189 -1.14 2.35 6.60
N SER A 190 -1.35 1.68 7.71
CA SER A 190 -1.32 2.24 9.05
C SER A 190 -0.38 1.42 9.93
N GLN A 191 0.21 2.04 10.94
CA GLN A 191 0.99 1.29 11.92
C GLN A 191 0.10 0.27 12.65
N TYR A 192 0.51 -1.00 12.63
CA TYR A 192 -0.12 -2.05 13.42
C TYR A 192 0.39 -2.05 14.86
N VAL A 193 1.70 -1.86 15.03
CA VAL A 193 2.32 -1.60 16.34
C VAL A 193 2.69 -0.14 16.41
N THR A 194 2.00 0.61 17.26
CA THR A 194 2.21 2.06 17.44
C THR A 194 3.07 2.29 18.65
N ASN A 195 4.31 2.69 18.43
CA ASN A 195 5.27 3.03 19.50
C ASN A 195 5.14 4.49 19.92
N GLU A 196 4.58 5.32 19.04
CA GLU A 196 4.41 6.77 19.25
C GLU A 196 3.00 7.19 18.81
N ALA A 197 2.40 8.13 19.52
CA ALA A 197 1.15 8.75 19.11
C ALA A 197 1.44 10.10 18.41
N PRO A 198 0.64 10.49 17.42
CA PRO A 198 -0.48 9.80 16.81
C PRO A 198 -0.05 8.77 15.75
N SER A 199 -0.94 7.81 15.46
CA SER A 199 -0.71 6.78 14.46
C SER A 199 -0.36 7.35 13.09
N ILE A 200 0.70 6.82 12.49
CA ILE A 200 1.14 7.16 11.14
C ILE A 200 0.26 6.43 10.12
N ARG A 201 -0.14 7.15 9.08
CA ARG A 201 -0.78 6.60 7.87
C ARG A 201 0.10 6.88 6.68
N CYS A 202 0.33 5.88 5.87
CA CYS A 202 1.19 5.97 4.70
C CYS A 202 0.44 5.57 3.44
N LEU A 203 0.61 6.34 2.38
CA LEU A 203 0.29 5.93 1.02
C LEU A 203 1.57 5.35 0.42
N VAL A 204 1.54 4.08 0.07
CA VAL A 204 2.65 3.35 -0.54
C VAL A 204 2.35 3.16 -2.01
N ILE A 205 3.28 3.54 -2.89
CA ILE A 205 3.11 3.50 -4.33
C ILE A 205 4.35 2.90 -4.97
N ASN A 206 4.18 1.83 -5.73
CA ASN A 206 5.24 1.24 -6.54
C ASN A 206 5.02 1.58 -8.01
N PHE A 207 6.05 2.07 -8.67
CA PHE A 207 6.04 2.43 -10.09
C PHE A 207 6.91 1.48 -10.90
N PRO A 208 6.45 1.02 -12.07
CA PRO A 208 7.26 0.20 -12.97
C PRO A 208 8.41 0.98 -13.62
N ASN A 209 8.29 2.30 -13.72
CA ASN A 209 9.29 3.21 -14.32
C ASN A 209 9.06 4.65 -13.90
N ALA A 210 9.96 5.57 -14.29
CA ALA A 210 9.87 6.99 -13.98
C ALA A 210 8.69 7.69 -14.67
N GLU A 211 8.31 7.26 -15.89
CA GLU A 211 7.16 7.83 -16.61
C GLU A 211 5.84 7.61 -15.84
N GLY A 212 5.72 6.48 -15.11
CA GLY A 212 4.61 6.23 -14.21
C GLY A 212 4.50 7.28 -13.12
N MET A 213 5.62 7.78 -12.60
CA MET A 213 5.60 8.85 -11.58
C MET A 213 5.03 10.15 -12.14
N ASP A 214 5.37 10.52 -13.39
CA ASP A 214 4.86 11.73 -14.03
C ASP A 214 3.36 11.63 -14.30
N LYS A 215 2.89 10.48 -14.81
CA LYS A 215 1.47 10.20 -15.03
C LYS A 215 0.67 10.24 -13.74
N TRP A 216 1.21 9.62 -12.68
CA TRP A 216 0.60 9.67 -11.36
C TRP A 216 0.49 11.09 -10.82
N ALA A 217 1.55 11.90 -10.92
CA ALA A 217 1.52 13.29 -10.48
C ALA A 217 0.45 14.10 -11.22
N ALA A 218 0.32 13.91 -12.53
CA ALA A 218 -0.73 14.54 -13.33
C ALA A 218 -2.15 14.10 -12.88
N ALA A 219 -2.36 12.80 -12.64
CA ALA A 219 -3.64 12.26 -12.18
C ALA A 219 -4.02 12.79 -10.78
N VAL A 220 -3.07 12.86 -9.86
CA VAL A 220 -3.27 13.43 -8.52
C VAL A 220 -3.66 14.90 -8.62
N ASN A 221 -2.93 15.70 -9.40
CA ASN A 221 -3.23 17.12 -9.58
C ASN A 221 -4.61 17.35 -10.19
N ALA A 222 -4.99 16.56 -11.21
CA ALA A 222 -6.31 16.62 -11.82
C ALA A 222 -7.41 16.24 -10.83
N THR A 223 -7.14 15.30 -9.94
CA THR A 223 -8.10 14.84 -8.92
C THR A 223 -8.30 15.90 -7.83
N PHE A 224 -7.22 16.51 -7.34
CA PHE A 224 -7.32 17.62 -6.40
C PHE A 224 -8.01 18.84 -7.01
N GLY A 225 -7.85 19.08 -8.31
CA GLY A 225 -8.57 20.12 -9.03
C GLY A 225 -10.09 19.93 -9.10
N LYS A 226 -10.58 18.71 -8.92
CA LYS A 226 -12.01 18.35 -8.89
C LYS A 226 -12.62 18.38 -7.49
N MET A 227 -11.80 18.44 -6.45
CA MET A 227 -12.30 18.51 -5.07
C MET A 227 -12.94 19.87 -4.80
N SER A 228 -14.06 19.86 -4.10
CA SER A 228 -14.60 21.10 -3.51
C SER A 228 -13.63 21.65 -2.47
N ASP A 229 -13.67 22.94 -2.21
CA ASP A 229 -12.84 23.56 -1.17
C ASP A 229 -13.09 22.91 0.19
N ALA A 230 -14.37 22.64 0.52
CA ALA A 230 -14.73 21.97 1.76
C ALA A 230 -14.15 20.54 1.89
N ASP A 231 -14.16 19.74 0.82
CA ASP A 231 -13.55 18.40 0.83
C ASP A 231 -12.00 18.48 0.94
N ARG A 232 -11.41 19.47 0.28
CA ARG A 232 -9.97 19.74 0.35
C ARG A 232 -9.55 20.15 1.75
N ASP A 233 -10.28 21.07 2.36
CA ASP A 233 -10.04 21.55 3.73
C ASP A 233 -10.23 20.40 4.73
N ALA A 234 -11.26 19.56 4.56
CA ALA A 234 -11.48 18.38 5.39
C ALA A 234 -10.34 17.37 5.25
N PHE A 235 -9.83 17.14 4.03
CA PHE A 235 -8.74 16.22 3.77
C PHE A 235 -7.42 16.69 4.42
N PHE A 236 -6.98 17.91 4.10
CA PHE A 236 -5.75 18.46 4.65
C PHE A 236 -5.87 18.83 6.15
N GLY A 237 -7.04 19.29 6.56
CA GLY A 237 -7.34 19.61 7.96
C GLY A 237 -7.40 18.40 8.89
N SER A 238 -7.46 17.18 8.35
CA SER A 238 -7.49 15.92 9.12
C SER A 238 -6.11 15.36 9.47
N THR A 239 -5.05 15.99 9.00
CA THR A 239 -3.66 15.59 9.28
C THR A 239 -2.98 16.60 10.19
N VAL A 240 -2.01 16.12 10.96
CA VAL A 240 -1.17 16.99 11.80
C VAL A 240 -0.25 17.78 10.88
N ALA A 241 -0.25 19.11 11.02
CA ALA A 241 0.65 19.98 10.28
C ALA A 241 2.11 19.55 10.52
N ASP A 242 2.95 19.66 9.50
CA ASP A 242 4.38 19.34 9.53
C ASP A 242 4.74 17.88 9.87
N SER A 243 3.74 16.98 9.91
CA SER A 243 3.98 15.55 10.12
C SER A 243 4.27 14.80 8.84
N ARG A 244 4.16 15.45 7.67
CA ARG A 244 4.36 14.80 6.37
C ARG A 244 5.81 14.39 6.18
N ARG A 245 5.99 13.12 5.81
CA ARG A 245 7.28 12.54 5.43
C ARG A 245 7.12 11.88 4.07
N ASP A 246 7.92 12.29 3.11
CA ASP A 246 7.97 11.71 1.77
C ASP A 246 9.27 10.92 1.61
N ILE A 247 9.15 9.69 1.13
CA ILE A 247 10.26 8.83 0.75
C ILE A 247 10.15 8.59 -0.74
N MET A 248 11.26 8.73 -1.45
CA MET A 248 11.41 8.29 -2.83
C MET A 248 12.64 7.39 -2.91
N ALA A 249 12.44 6.17 -3.36
CA ALA A 249 13.48 5.16 -3.41
C ALA A 249 13.48 4.42 -4.75
N ARG A 250 14.64 3.90 -5.13
CA ARG A 250 14.77 2.88 -6.17
C ARG A 250 14.62 1.51 -5.51
N ILE A 251 13.81 0.65 -6.09
CA ILE A 251 13.74 -0.75 -5.70
C ILE A 251 14.93 -1.44 -6.35
N THR A 252 15.81 -2.00 -5.55
CA THR A 252 17.02 -2.68 -6.02
C THR A 252 16.76 -4.14 -6.35
N HIS A 253 15.95 -4.81 -5.53
CA HIS A 253 15.50 -6.18 -5.77
C HIS A 253 14.08 -6.35 -5.25
N SER A 254 13.33 -7.26 -5.87
CA SER A 254 11.99 -7.61 -5.41
C SER A 254 11.61 -9.02 -5.85
N GLY A 255 10.65 -9.60 -5.14
CA GLY A 255 10.03 -10.86 -5.50
C GLY A 255 8.62 -10.96 -4.93
N HIS A 256 7.77 -11.70 -5.63
CA HIS A 256 6.39 -11.96 -5.24
C HIS A 256 5.95 -13.34 -5.69
N LYS A 257 4.85 -13.82 -5.14
CA LYS A 257 4.22 -15.09 -5.49
C LYS A 257 3.50 -15.01 -6.81
#